data_99a5b274d6520a55cd012955f9b0af98
#
_entry.id   99a5b274d6520a55cd012955f9b0af98
#
_cell.length_a   1.000
_cell.length_b   1.000
_cell.length_c   1.000
_cell.angle_alpha   90.00
_cell.angle_beta   90.00
_cell.angle_gamma   90.00
#
_symmetry.space_group_name_H-M   'P 1'
#
loop_
_entity.id
_entity.type
_entity.pdbx_description
1 polymer ?
#
loop_
_entity_poly.entity_id
_entity_poly.type
_entity_poly.pdbx_seq_one_letter_code
_entity_poly.pdbx_strand_id
1 'polypeptide(L)' 'MIHLAQLRALLEQHFSPCACECSVSGDNSVTVKLYHPASGEVDLVVSGLKVTSLCSPQAVESLIEELRYELQSNRL' A
#
# COMPACT_ATOMS: atom_id res chain seq x y z
N MET A 1 13.97 7.08 -7.52
CA MET A 1 12.58 7.30 -7.12
C MET A 1 11.69 6.18 -7.66
N ILE A 2 10.90 5.57 -6.79
CA ILE A 2 10.03 4.48 -7.23
C ILE A 2 8.77 5.05 -7.87
N HIS A 3 8.32 4.42 -8.96
CA HIS A 3 7.07 4.80 -9.61
C HIS A 3 5.88 4.16 -8.89
N LEU A 4 4.74 4.85 -8.90
CA LEU A 4 3.53 4.32 -8.26
C LEU A 4 3.12 2.97 -8.83
N ALA A 5 3.30 2.77 -10.14
CA ALA A 5 2.97 1.49 -10.76
C ALA A 5 3.83 0.36 -10.20
N GLN A 6 5.10 0.61 -9.93
CA GLN A 6 5.99 -0.37 -9.34
C GLN A 6 5.61 -0.66 -7.89
N LEU A 7 5.30 0.38 -7.13
CA LEU A 7 4.86 0.23 -5.75
C LEU A 7 3.58 -0.60 -5.68
N ARG A 8 2.62 -0.29 -6.53
CA ARG A 8 1.36 -1.03 -6.61
C ARG A 8 1.60 -2.50 -6.93
N ALA A 9 2.46 -2.78 -7.91
CA ALA A 9 2.76 -4.15 -8.31
C ALA A 9 3.40 -4.94 -7.17
N LEU A 10 4.33 -4.32 -6.44
CA LEU A 10 4.97 -4.97 -5.29
C LEU A 10 3.97 -5.26 -4.19
N LEU A 11 3.09 -4.31 -3.90
CA LEU A 11 2.07 -4.49 -2.86
C LEU A 11 1.09 -5.58 -3.25
N GLU A 12 0.66 -5.63 -4.50
CA GLU A 12 -0.24 -6.67 -4.96
C GLU A 12 0.41 -8.06 -4.88
N GLN A 13 1.71 -8.12 -5.17
CA GLN A 13 2.45 -9.38 -5.08
C GLN A 13 2.54 -9.88 -3.64
N HIS A 14 2.77 -8.98 -2.69
CA HIS A 14 2.91 -9.34 -1.29
C HIS A 14 1.56 -9.61 -0.60
N PHE A 15 0.50 -9.01 -1.07
CA PHE A 15 -0.81 -9.10 -0.42
C PHE A 15 -1.85 -9.86 -1.25
N SER A 16 -1.41 -10.61 -2.26
CA SER A 16 -2.30 -11.46 -3.04
C SER A 16 -3.14 -12.35 -2.11
N PRO A 17 -4.43 -12.57 -2.38
CA PRO A 17 -5.20 -12.17 -3.56
C PRO A 17 -5.79 -10.76 -3.49
N CYS A 18 -5.42 -9.96 -2.53
CA CYS A 18 -5.92 -8.60 -2.41
C CYS A 18 -5.37 -7.73 -3.54
N ALA A 19 -6.22 -6.86 -4.08
CA ALA A 19 -5.80 -5.85 -5.03
C ALA A 19 -5.36 -4.60 -4.28
N CYS A 20 -4.54 -3.80 -4.92
CA CYS A 20 -4.00 -2.59 -4.33
C CYS A 20 -4.24 -1.40 -5.25
N GLU A 21 -4.61 -0.28 -4.66
CA GLU A 21 -4.77 0.97 -5.39
C GLU A 21 -3.94 2.04 -4.70
N CYS A 22 -3.12 2.73 -5.49
CA CYS A 22 -2.26 3.80 -5.00
C CYS A 22 -2.61 5.11 -5.68
N SER A 23 -2.66 6.19 -4.92
CA SER A 23 -2.92 7.52 -5.46
C SER A 23 -2.04 8.55 -4.77
N VAL A 24 -1.77 9.66 -5.47
CA VAL A 24 -0.96 10.75 -4.96
C VAL A 24 -1.83 11.98 -4.83
N SER A 25 -1.80 12.62 -3.67
CA SER A 25 -2.50 13.88 -3.42
C SER A 25 -1.62 15.06 -3.85
N GLY A 26 -2.24 16.25 -3.91
CA GLY A 26 -1.54 17.46 -4.33
C GLY A 26 -0.40 17.89 -3.44
N ASP A 27 -0.35 17.40 -2.21
CA ASP A 27 0.72 17.67 -1.25
C ASP A 27 1.83 16.62 -1.26
N ASN A 28 1.88 15.79 -2.32
CA ASN A 28 2.85 14.71 -2.48
C ASN A 28 2.70 13.60 -1.44
N SER A 29 1.53 13.46 -0.85
CA SER A 29 1.27 12.30 0.00
C SER A 29 0.63 11.18 -0.81
N VAL A 30 0.92 9.93 -0.41
CA VAL A 30 0.45 8.74 -1.09
C VAL A 30 -0.60 8.06 -0.23
N THR A 31 -1.68 7.63 -0.87
CA THR A 31 -2.72 6.82 -0.24
C THR A 31 -2.68 5.43 -0.86
N VAL A 32 -2.64 4.41 -0.01
CA VAL A 32 -2.65 3.01 -0.41
C VAL A 32 -3.93 2.37 0.09
N LYS A 33 -4.64 1.70 -0.80
CA LYS A 33 -5.88 1.00 -0.47
C LYS A 33 -5.75 -0.47 -0.87
N LEU A 34 -5.99 -1.37 0.08
CA LEU A 34 -6.03 -2.80 -0.16
C LEU A 34 -7.47 -3.27 -0.10
N TYR A 35 -7.91 -4.01 -1.11
CA TYR A 35 -9.30 -4.45 -1.21
C TYR A 35 -9.38 -5.80 -1.89
N HIS A 36 -10.51 -6.47 -1.70
CA HIS A 36 -10.82 -7.73 -2.39
C HIS A 36 -11.42 -7.43 -3.75
N PRO A 37 -10.77 -7.84 -4.85
CA PRO A 37 -11.29 -7.51 -6.19
C PRO A 37 -12.63 -8.18 -6.51
N ALA A 38 -12.91 -9.32 -5.90
CA ALA A 38 -14.16 -10.04 -6.17
C ALA A 38 -15.38 -9.36 -5.55
N SER A 39 -15.24 -8.81 -4.34
CA SER A 39 -16.35 -8.21 -3.60
C SER A 39 -16.29 -6.70 -3.55
N GLY A 40 -15.13 -6.11 -3.80
CA GLY A 40 -14.89 -4.68 -3.65
C GLY A 40 -14.73 -4.25 -2.21
N GLU A 41 -14.70 -5.20 -1.28
CA GLU A 41 -14.57 -4.88 0.14
C GLU A 41 -13.17 -4.38 0.46
N VAL A 42 -13.08 -3.22 1.13
CA VAL A 42 -11.83 -2.60 1.48
C VAL A 42 -11.32 -3.18 2.80
N ASP A 43 -10.12 -3.75 2.77
CA ASP A 43 -9.49 -4.31 3.97
C ASP A 43 -8.69 -3.28 4.74
N LEU A 44 -8.03 -2.37 4.04
CA LEU A 44 -7.13 -1.40 4.67
C LEU A 44 -6.95 -0.19 3.78
N VAL A 45 -6.95 1.00 4.39
CA VAL A 45 -6.59 2.25 3.72
C VAL A 45 -5.55 2.96 4.57
N VAL A 46 -4.41 3.27 3.98
CA VAL A 46 -3.35 4.05 4.64
C VAL A 46 -3.11 5.31 3.83
N SER A 47 -3.20 6.46 4.47
CA SER A 47 -2.98 7.75 3.82
C SER A 47 -1.88 8.52 4.52
N GLY A 48 -1.45 9.60 3.90
CA GLY A 48 -0.42 10.47 4.49
C GLY A 48 0.99 9.95 4.35
N LEU A 49 1.21 8.95 3.50
CA LEU A 49 2.57 8.46 3.23
C LEU A 49 3.31 9.47 2.36
N LYS A 50 4.53 9.81 2.74
CA LYS A 50 5.31 10.76 1.96
C LYS A 50 6.00 10.06 0.79
N VAL A 51 5.91 10.65 -0.40
CA VAL A 51 6.58 10.12 -1.59
C VAL A 51 8.06 9.95 -1.32
N THR A 52 8.69 10.91 -0.63
CA THR A 52 10.11 10.85 -0.29
C THR A 52 10.48 9.67 0.59
N SER A 53 9.53 9.18 1.39
CA SER A 53 9.76 8.02 2.24
C SER A 53 9.76 6.71 1.48
N LEU A 54 9.35 6.72 0.21
CA LEU A 54 9.25 5.52 -0.61
C LEU A 54 10.33 5.47 -1.70
N CYS A 55 11.42 6.22 -1.50
CA CYS A 55 12.46 6.34 -2.50
C CYS A 55 13.48 5.20 -2.48
N SER A 56 13.48 4.35 -1.47
CA SER A 56 14.43 3.25 -1.35
C SER A 56 13.72 1.92 -1.20
N PRO A 57 14.36 0.81 -1.63
CA PRO A 57 13.78 -0.53 -1.43
C PRO A 57 13.51 -0.86 0.03
N GLN A 58 14.37 -0.39 0.93
CA GLN A 58 14.19 -0.62 2.37
C GLN A 58 12.94 0.08 2.90
N ALA A 59 12.67 1.30 2.42
CA ALA A 59 11.48 2.03 2.81
C ALA A 59 10.21 1.29 2.36
N VAL A 60 10.24 0.74 1.14
CA VAL A 60 9.11 -0.03 0.63
C VAL A 60 8.90 -1.31 1.43
N GLU A 61 9.98 -2.00 1.78
CA GLU A 61 9.87 -3.20 2.61
C GLU A 61 9.31 -2.89 3.98
N SER A 62 9.73 -1.79 4.60
CA SER A 62 9.18 -1.35 5.88
C SER A 62 7.70 -1.07 5.78
N LEU A 63 7.28 -0.43 4.69
CA LEU A 63 5.87 -0.16 4.45
C LEU A 63 5.07 -1.46 4.32
N ILE A 64 5.61 -2.43 3.59
CA ILE A 64 4.95 -3.73 3.42
C ILE A 64 4.76 -4.42 4.77
N GLU A 65 5.77 -4.39 5.63
CA GLU A 65 5.67 -4.99 6.95
C GLU A 65 4.63 -4.29 7.81
N GLU A 66 4.59 -2.96 7.77
CA GLU A 66 3.60 -2.19 8.51
C GLU A 66 2.19 -2.50 8.03
N LEU A 67 1.98 -2.57 6.73
CA LEU A 67 0.67 -2.89 6.16
C LEU A 67 0.25 -4.30 6.55
N ARG A 68 1.17 -5.25 6.52
CA ARG A 68 0.88 -6.62 6.91
C ARG A 68 0.46 -6.70 8.38
N TYR A 69 1.16 -5.98 9.23
CA TYR A 69 0.83 -5.91 10.65
C TYR A 69 -0.57 -5.32 10.87
N GLU A 70 -0.88 -4.23 10.17
CA GLU A 70 -2.19 -3.59 10.27
C GLU A 70 -3.32 -4.51 9.81
N LEU A 71 -3.09 -5.24 8.72
CA LEU A 71 -4.08 -6.21 8.22
C LEU A 71 -4.35 -7.31 9.24
N GLN A 72 -3.30 -7.83 9.86
CA GLN A 72 -3.46 -8.88 10.88
C GLN A 72 -4.21 -8.37 12.10
N SER A 73 -3.91 -7.14 12.52
CA SER A 73 -4.59 -6.52 13.66
C SER A 73 -6.07 -6.30 13.37
N ASN A 74 -6.41 -5.91 12.14
CA ASN A 74 -7.78 -5.63 11.77
C ASN A 74 -8.64 -6.89 11.63
N ARG A 75 -8.02 -8.04 11.50
CA ARG A 75 -8.74 -9.32 11.34
C ARG A 75 -9.05 -10.01 12.66
N LEU A 76 -8.56 -9.48 13.73
CA LEU A 76 -8.89 -9.98 15.06
C LEU A 76 -10.22 -9.44 15.58
#